data_f9a94a40eb7f83d5fde34db434bb815e
#
_entry.id   f9a94a40eb7f83d5fde34db434bb815e
#
_cell.length_a   1.000
_cell.length_b   1.000
_cell.length_c   1.000
_cell.angle_alpha   90.00
_cell.angle_beta   90.00
_cell.angle_gamma   90.00
#
_symmetry.space_group_name_H-M   'P 1'
#
loop_
_entity.id
_entity.type
_entity.pdbx_description
1 polymer ?
#
loop_
_entity_poly.entity_id
_entity_poly.type
_entity_poly.pdbx_seq_one_letter_code
_entity_poly.pdbx_strand_id
1 'polypeptide(L)'
;MVMLLIQLIGLLVQAIPLLVIVYIVLTYIFDPYHPVRMALANIVEPMLAPIRRVVPLIGMLDISPVILILLVQLLGNFLISILLKFV
;
A
#
# COMPACT_ATOMS: atom_id res chain seq x y z
N MET A 1 -23.17 7.68 7.83
CA MET A 1 -21.86 7.56 8.49
C MET A 1 -21.13 6.28 8.08
N VAL A 2 -21.76 5.11 8.28
CA VAL A 2 -21.13 3.84 7.93
C VAL A 2 -20.86 3.73 6.43
N MET A 3 -21.78 4.18 5.61
CA MET A 3 -21.60 4.16 4.15
C MET A 3 -20.41 5.01 3.71
N LEU A 4 -20.20 6.16 4.35
CA LEU A 4 -19.03 6.99 4.08
C LEU A 4 -17.74 6.26 4.42
N LEU A 5 -17.71 5.57 5.56
CA LEU A 5 -16.53 4.79 5.96
C LEU A 5 -16.25 3.68 4.95
N ILE A 6 -17.28 2.99 4.49
CA ILE A 6 -17.10 1.93 3.49
C ILE A 6 -16.52 2.51 2.20
N GLN A 7 -17.02 3.66 1.75
CA GLN A 7 -16.50 4.32 0.55
C GLN A 7 -15.06 4.76 0.72
N LEU A 8 -14.69 5.30 1.87
CA LEU A 8 -13.32 5.71 2.15
C LEU A 8 -12.38 4.51 2.15
N ILE A 9 -12.77 3.42 2.80
CA ILE A 9 -11.97 2.21 2.82
C ILE A 9 -11.82 1.65 1.41
N GLY A 10 -12.88 1.66 0.61
CA GLY A 10 -12.82 1.22 -0.78
C GLY A 10 -11.85 2.04 -1.62
N LEU A 11 -11.84 3.37 -1.42
CA LEU A 11 -10.89 4.24 -2.10
C LEU A 11 -9.45 3.91 -1.71
N LEU A 12 -9.20 3.69 -0.43
CA LEU A 12 -7.85 3.35 0.05
C LEU A 12 -7.39 2.00 -0.49
N VAL A 13 -8.29 1.03 -0.55
CA VAL A 13 -7.98 -0.30 -1.10
C VAL A 13 -7.57 -0.19 -2.56
N GLN A 14 -8.13 0.75 -3.31
CA GLN A 14 -7.76 0.98 -4.70
C GLN A 14 -6.54 1.88 -4.85
N ALA A 15 -6.43 2.92 -4.03
CA ALA A 15 -5.41 3.95 -4.17
C ALA A 15 -4.03 3.47 -3.69
N ILE A 16 -3.98 2.75 -2.57
CA ILE A 16 -2.71 2.33 -1.99
C ILE A 16 -1.92 1.40 -2.92
N PRO A 17 -2.54 0.35 -3.50
CA PRO A 17 -1.81 -0.48 -4.47
C PRO A 17 -1.31 0.31 -5.68
N LEU A 18 -2.10 1.25 -6.18
CA LEU A 18 -1.67 2.09 -7.30
C LEU A 18 -0.47 2.93 -6.94
N LEU A 19 -0.47 3.55 -5.76
CA LEU A 19 0.68 4.33 -5.29
C LEU A 19 1.92 3.47 -5.18
N VAL A 20 1.79 2.26 -4.65
CA VAL A 20 2.91 1.34 -4.50
C VAL A 20 3.46 0.95 -5.86
N ILE A 21 2.60 0.62 -6.81
CA ILE A 21 3.02 0.24 -8.15
C ILE A 21 3.72 1.40 -8.85
N VAL A 22 3.16 2.60 -8.77
CA VAL A 22 3.78 3.80 -9.34
C VAL A 22 5.15 4.04 -8.72
N TYR A 23 5.25 3.91 -7.40
CA TYR A 23 6.52 4.06 -6.71
C TYR A 23 7.57 3.08 -7.22
N ILE A 24 7.19 1.80 -7.37
CA ILE A 24 8.11 0.77 -7.88
C ILE A 24 8.60 1.15 -9.28
N VAL A 25 7.70 1.57 -10.16
CA VAL A 25 8.06 1.98 -11.51
C VAL A 25 9.04 3.16 -11.47
N LEU A 26 8.78 4.14 -10.60
CA LEU A 26 9.66 5.30 -10.47
C LEU A 26 11.06 4.92 -9.96
N THR A 27 11.18 3.85 -9.16
CA THR A 27 12.50 3.42 -8.70
C THR A 27 13.36 2.87 -9.83
N TYR A 28 12.76 2.46 -10.94
CA TYR A 28 13.49 1.99 -12.12
C TYR A 28 13.77 3.09 -13.13
N ILE A 29 12.99 4.18 -13.10
CA ILE A 29 13.08 5.25 -14.10
C ILE A 29 13.90 6.43 -13.58
N PHE A 30 13.65 6.85 -12.34
CA PHE A 30 14.27 8.03 -11.74
C PHE A 30 15.36 7.63 -10.75
N ASP A 31 16.34 8.51 -10.56
CA ASP A 31 17.36 8.30 -9.54
C ASP A 31 16.77 8.54 -8.13
N PRO A 32 17.48 8.07 -7.07
CA PRO A 32 16.94 8.17 -5.71
C PRO A 32 16.68 9.59 -5.22
N TYR A 33 17.33 10.58 -5.83
CA TYR A 33 17.21 11.97 -5.40
C TYR A 33 16.21 12.78 -6.21
N HIS A 34 15.51 12.13 -7.16
CA HIS A 34 14.50 12.81 -7.96
C HIS A 34 13.34 13.24 -7.06
N PRO A 35 12.87 14.52 -7.16
CA PRO A 35 11.83 15.01 -6.26
C PRO A 35 10.53 14.19 -6.26
N VAL A 36 10.10 13.72 -7.42
CA VAL A 36 8.88 12.93 -7.54
C VAL A 36 9.04 11.60 -6.83
N ARG A 37 10.19 10.93 -7.02
CA ARG A 37 10.46 9.66 -6.36
C ARG A 37 10.54 9.83 -4.84
N MET A 38 11.18 10.91 -4.39
CA MET A 38 11.28 11.19 -2.95
C MET A 38 9.92 11.49 -2.33
N ALA A 39 9.07 12.23 -3.04
CA ALA A 39 7.73 12.54 -2.55
C ALA A 39 6.91 11.26 -2.34
N LEU A 40 6.95 10.35 -3.32
CA LEU A 40 6.24 9.08 -3.18
C LEU A 40 6.88 8.19 -2.10
N ALA A 41 8.20 8.22 -1.97
CA ALA A 41 8.89 7.47 -0.93
C ALA A 41 8.43 7.90 0.47
N ASN A 42 8.22 9.19 0.67
CA ASN A 42 7.76 9.71 1.96
C ASN A 42 6.37 9.19 2.34
N ILE A 43 5.57 8.78 1.35
CA ILE A 43 4.24 8.22 1.58
C ILE A 43 4.32 6.69 1.71
N VAL A 44 5.06 6.04 0.80
CA VAL A 44 5.04 4.59 0.66
C VAL A 44 5.99 3.90 1.65
N GLU A 45 7.18 4.45 1.87
CA GLU A 45 8.19 3.80 2.71
C GLU A 45 7.72 3.57 4.16
N PRO A 46 7.01 4.53 4.81
CA PRO A 46 6.51 4.24 6.15
C PRO A 46 5.53 3.08 6.21
N MET A 47 4.80 2.82 5.11
CA MET A 47 3.90 1.67 5.04
C MET A 47 4.66 0.37 4.82
N LEU A 48 5.78 0.42 4.10
CA LEU A 48 6.58 -0.76 3.80
C LEU A 48 7.51 -1.15 4.95
N ALA A 49 7.92 -0.19 5.77
CA ALA A 49 8.92 -0.43 6.81
C ALA A 49 8.52 -1.56 7.79
N PRO A 50 7.29 -1.58 8.34
CA PRO A 50 6.90 -2.68 9.24
C PRO A 50 6.93 -4.04 8.56
N ILE A 51 6.57 -4.08 7.28
CA ILE A 51 6.54 -5.31 6.50
C ILE A 51 7.95 -5.83 6.29
N ARG A 52 8.89 -4.95 5.97
CA ARG A 52 10.28 -5.33 5.75
C ARG A 52 10.96 -5.87 7.00
N ARG A 53 10.48 -5.47 8.18
CA ARG A 53 11.02 -5.99 9.44
C ARG A 53 10.65 -7.44 9.66
N VAL A 54 9.51 -7.88 9.16
CA VAL A 54 8.98 -9.21 9.37
C VAL A 54 9.35 -10.13 8.21
N VAL A 55 9.33 -9.60 6.98
CA VAL A 55 9.55 -10.37 5.76
C VAL A 55 10.98 -10.18 5.28
N PRO A 56 11.82 -11.22 5.30
CA PRO A 56 13.19 -11.10 4.80
C PRO A 56 13.20 -10.98 3.27
N LEU A 57 14.27 -10.40 2.76
CA LEU A 57 14.52 -10.38 1.32
C LEU A 57 14.80 -11.81 0.86
N ILE A 58 14.17 -12.19 -0.25
CA ILE A 58 14.43 -13.49 -0.89
C ILE A 58 15.37 -13.22 -2.04
N GLY A 59 16.66 -13.58 -1.84
CA GLY A 59 17.70 -13.22 -2.78
C GLY A 59 17.80 -11.72 -2.89
N MET A 60 17.68 -11.17 -4.10
CA MET A 60 17.69 -9.74 -4.35
C MET A 60 16.29 -9.15 -4.55
N LEU A 61 15.26 -9.98 -4.40
CA LEU A 61 13.88 -9.55 -4.60
C LEU A 61 13.28 -9.04 -3.29
N ASP A 62 12.75 -7.82 -3.35
CA ASP A 62 11.97 -7.25 -2.26
C ASP A 62 10.50 -7.55 -2.51
N ILE A 63 9.92 -8.45 -1.71
CA ILE A 63 8.51 -8.83 -1.85
C ILE A 63 7.59 -8.00 -0.97
N SER A 64 8.15 -7.05 -0.20
CA SER A 64 7.35 -6.22 0.70
C SER A 64 6.23 -5.46 -0.01
N PRO A 65 6.43 -4.87 -1.21
CA PRO A 65 5.34 -4.20 -1.90
C PRO A 65 4.17 -5.13 -2.21
N VAL A 66 4.45 -6.37 -2.62
CA VAL A 66 3.41 -7.36 -2.92
C VAL A 66 2.62 -7.69 -1.66
N ILE A 67 3.33 -7.88 -0.55
CA ILE A 67 2.70 -8.19 0.74
C ILE A 67 1.84 -7.01 1.21
N LEU A 68 2.32 -5.78 1.04
CA LEU A 68 1.54 -4.61 1.39
C LEU A 68 0.23 -4.55 0.60
N ILE A 69 0.28 -4.81 -0.70
CA ILE A 69 -0.92 -4.83 -1.54
C ILE A 69 -1.90 -5.89 -1.05
N LEU A 70 -1.40 -7.09 -0.77
CA LEU A 70 -2.25 -8.17 -0.27
C LEU A 70 -2.85 -7.84 1.10
N LEU A 71 -2.07 -7.25 2.00
CA LEU A 71 -2.56 -6.85 3.31
C LEU A 71 -3.65 -5.80 3.21
N VAL A 72 -3.46 -4.80 2.33
CA VAL A 72 -4.46 -3.76 2.12
C VAL A 72 -5.76 -4.38 1.61
N GLN A 73 -5.66 -5.32 0.67
CA GLN A 73 -6.85 -6.01 0.14
C GLN A 73 -7.57 -6.79 1.24
N LEU A 74 -6.83 -7.59 2.01
CA LEU A 74 -7.42 -8.42 3.06
C LEU A 74 -8.04 -7.57 4.16
N LEU A 75 -7.30 -6.59 4.66
CA LEU A 75 -7.80 -5.72 5.73
C LEU A 75 -8.98 -4.89 5.27
N GLY A 76 -8.90 -4.34 4.06
CA GLY A 76 -9.99 -3.54 3.51
C GLY A 76 -11.26 -4.36 3.35
N ASN A 77 -11.16 -5.54 2.77
CA ASN A 77 -12.31 -6.42 2.59
C ASN A 77 -12.90 -6.86 3.93
N PHE A 78 -12.04 -7.15 4.90
CA PHE A 78 -12.47 -7.53 6.24
C PHE A 78 -13.23 -6.40 6.92
N LEU A 79 -12.68 -5.18 6.88
CA LEU A 79 -13.32 -4.01 7.48
C LEU A 79 -14.65 -3.70 6.82
N ILE A 80 -14.70 -3.76 5.49
CA ILE A 80 -15.95 -3.52 4.76
C ILE A 80 -16.99 -4.57 5.13
N SER A 81 -16.59 -5.83 5.25
CA SER A 81 -17.50 -6.90 5.65
C SER A 81 -18.11 -6.65 7.03
N ILE A 82 -17.29 -6.18 7.97
CA ILE A 82 -17.77 -5.85 9.30
C ILE A 82 -18.76 -4.67 9.24
N LEU A 83 -18.41 -3.62 8.50
CA LEU A 83 -19.23 -2.42 8.42
C LEU A 83 -20.56 -2.67 7.73
N LEU A 84 -20.60 -3.59 6.77
CA LEU A 84 -21.85 -3.95 6.08
C LEU A 84 -22.88 -4.54 7.03
N LYS A 85 -22.44 -5.11 8.14
CA LYS A 85 -23.37 -5.64 9.15
C LYS A 85 -24.10 -4.55 9.92
N PHE A 86 -23.60 -3.32 9.83
CA PHE A 86 -24.18 -2.18 10.55
C PHE A 86 -24.97 -1.25 9.63
N VAL A 87 -25.11 -1.62 8.37
CA VAL A 87 -25.87 -0.84 7.39
C VAL A 87 -27.31 -1.30 7.33
#